data_6cf021d0fc3a6b5d6bc002b14dd4e33c
#
_entry.id   6cf021d0fc3a6b5d6bc002b14dd4e33c
#
_cell.length_a   1.000
_cell.length_b   1.000
_cell.length_c   1.000
_cell.angle_alpha   90.00
_cell.angle_beta   90.00
_cell.angle_gamma   90.00
#
_symmetry.space_group_name_H-M   'P 1'
#
loop_
_entity.id
_entity.type
_entity.pdbx_description
1 polymer ?
#
loop_
_entity_poly.entity_id
_entity_poly.type
_entity_poly.pdbx_seq_one_letter_code
_entity_poly.pdbx_strand_id
1 'polypeptide(L)'
;MKAILAIFTGFFWRVITAVALCFIALFGLFFQRPQVTAIVEKNGSLAGVDALGRQTTSAGKSDKQVGLFYFVWAWDTGGPYDNTKIVAADPGATDSEEAWIAAGGGPLYNFHFWGEPLFGYYVNTDDWVYRKHCQMLTDAGVDFLVFDATNAYIYENALAVMLPVWYEYHIAGWDVPKLSFYTNTESGRTMNEIYDAYYNNAALQALYPRLDELWYRWPDSGKPFIVGDAGDPVLRPEVRDYFRIRRNQWPNFSKEKDGFPWMEFDRHMTLNAVYGRRGRGSVMNVSGSQHNDTVRMSSTAWYGGNDRTRAWHGKANDPDPLALLGGANFTEQWDFIRKLDPDVVFITGFNEWVAQRQPAHPGEPIVFVDSADTLCSRDTEPSAGILGDNYYMQMVDEIRKFKNGMDKQAPGLEVYYDYENDIADRDARGFGNTPYQDFSGRNDITRMTVRREGAKFILTVETRDALVAGPNWMTLFINANGTASGWEGYDYVVGRETPGLVERSAGDWEWAPVGMADITIEDSMITLEIPRAMLGDVIGFQFKWADNYIPGDVYSFYTSGDAAPMGRLNFRYSEACE
;
A
#
# COMPACT_ATOMS: atom_id res chain seq x y z
N MET A 1 34.94 -20.47 72.43
CA MET A 1 33.83 -21.17 71.85
C MET A 1 32.65 -20.29 71.36
N LYS A 2 32.19 -19.27 72.07
CA LYS A 2 31.09 -18.37 71.66
C LYS A 2 31.41 -17.50 70.40
N ALA A 3 32.67 -17.08 70.21
CA ALA A 3 33.06 -16.27 69.05
C ALA A 3 33.14 -17.07 67.72
N ILE A 4 33.54 -18.34 67.77
CA ILE A 4 33.60 -19.25 66.62
C ILE A 4 32.17 -19.65 66.17
N LEU A 5 31.24 -19.80 67.11
CA LEU A 5 29.85 -20.13 66.80
C LEU A 5 29.15 -18.94 66.11
N ALA A 6 29.43 -17.69 66.47
CA ALA A 6 28.90 -16.49 65.85
C ALA A 6 29.39 -16.27 64.43
N ILE A 7 30.65 -16.63 64.17
CA ILE A 7 31.22 -16.57 62.81
C ILE A 7 30.59 -17.65 61.88
N PHE A 8 30.38 -18.87 62.39
CA PHE A 8 29.74 -19.96 61.64
C PHE A 8 28.27 -19.69 61.37
N THR A 9 27.51 -19.15 62.31
CA THR A 9 26.11 -18.77 62.10
C THR A 9 25.98 -17.59 61.12
N GLY A 10 26.85 -16.57 61.20
CA GLY A 10 26.83 -15.46 60.24
C GLY A 10 27.19 -15.89 58.81
N PHE A 11 28.16 -16.82 58.67
CA PHE A 11 28.51 -17.40 57.36
C PHE A 11 27.36 -18.26 56.79
N PHE A 12 26.75 -19.09 57.62
CA PHE A 12 25.66 -19.98 57.23
C PHE A 12 24.43 -19.17 56.74
N TRP A 13 24.06 -18.10 57.47
CA TRP A 13 22.99 -17.20 57.03
C TRP A 13 23.31 -16.45 55.74
N ARG A 14 24.55 -16.02 55.51
CA ARG A 14 24.97 -15.39 54.25
C ARG A 14 24.91 -16.35 53.06
N VAL A 15 25.26 -17.61 53.25
CA VAL A 15 25.15 -18.64 52.21
C VAL A 15 23.70 -18.95 51.92
N ILE A 16 22.84 -19.08 52.91
CA ILE A 16 21.39 -19.29 52.72
C ILE A 16 20.76 -18.09 52.00
N THR A 17 21.12 -16.89 52.37
CA THR A 17 20.59 -15.67 51.71
C THR A 17 21.08 -15.58 50.27
N ALA A 18 22.33 -15.90 49.99
CA ALA A 18 22.86 -15.90 48.63
C ALA A 18 22.20 -17.00 47.75
N VAL A 19 21.99 -18.20 48.31
CA VAL A 19 21.30 -19.27 47.63
C VAL A 19 19.82 -18.92 47.39
N ALA A 20 19.15 -18.32 48.38
CA ALA A 20 17.76 -17.85 48.22
C ALA A 20 17.65 -16.75 47.16
N LEU A 21 18.59 -15.78 47.13
CA LEU A 21 18.64 -14.75 46.10
C LEU A 21 18.94 -15.30 44.72
N CYS A 22 19.82 -16.32 44.59
CA CYS A 22 20.04 -17.03 43.36
C CYS A 22 18.81 -17.82 42.93
N PHE A 23 18.09 -18.44 43.85
CA PHE A 23 16.83 -19.11 43.54
C PHE A 23 15.73 -18.13 43.11
N ILE A 24 15.59 -16.99 43.78
CA ILE A 24 14.64 -15.93 43.41
C ILE A 24 15.02 -15.35 42.05
N ALA A 25 16.30 -15.15 41.75
CA ALA A 25 16.77 -14.68 40.45
C ALA A 25 16.54 -15.71 39.35
N LEU A 26 16.84 -17.00 39.62
CA LEU A 26 16.57 -18.10 38.70
C LEU A 26 15.07 -18.33 38.50
N PHE A 27 14.27 -18.29 39.57
CA PHE A 27 12.81 -18.36 39.47
C PHE A 27 12.24 -17.13 38.76
N GLY A 28 12.78 -15.95 39.00
CA GLY A 28 12.43 -14.73 38.26
C GLY A 28 12.79 -14.83 36.77
N LEU A 29 13.89 -15.51 36.41
CA LEU A 29 14.23 -15.80 35.00
C LEU A 29 13.35 -16.90 34.38
N PHE A 30 12.87 -17.87 35.17
CA PHE A 30 11.96 -18.93 34.70
C PHE A 30 10.49 -18.50 34.70
N PHE A 31 10.10 -17.48 35.47
CA PHE A 31 8.77 -16.89 35.50
C PHE A 31 8.70 -15.46 34.96
N GLN A 32 9.79 -14.88 34.49
CA GLN A 32 9.63 -13.99 33.34
C GLN A 32 9.09 -14.92 32.24
N ARG A 33 7.75 -15.00 32.17
CA ARG A 33 7.13 -15.09 30.88
C ARG A 33 7.99 -14.18 30.01
N PRO A 34 8.52 -14.64 28.85
CA PRO A 34 8.97 -13.65 27.90
C PRO A 34 7.82 -12.66 27.90
N GLN A 35 8.05 -11.41 28.28
CA GLN A 35 7.40 -10.35 27.60
C GLN A 35 7.86 -10.62 26.17
N VAL A 36 7.05 -11.40 25.47
CA VAL A 36 6.81 -11.13 24.10
C VAL A 36 6.40 -9.66 24.17
N THR A 37 7.37 -8.75 24.05
CA THR A 37 7.18 -7.61 23.23
C THR A 37 6.75 -8.30 21.94
N ALA A 38 5.46 -8.62 21.85
CA ALA A 38 4.79 -8.67 20.62
C ALA A 38 5.22 -7.36 19.99
N ILE A 39 6.20 -7.42 19.11
CA ILE A 39 6.20 -6.58 17.96
C ILE A 39 4.85 -6.96 17.40
N VAL A 40 3.85 -6.22 17.81
CA VAL A 40 2.55 -6.25 17.22
C VAL A 40 2.89 -5.81 15.81
N GLU A 41 2.98 -6.79 14.92
CA GLU A 41 3.03 -6.49 13.51
C GLU A 41 1.68 -5.87 13.26
N LYS A 42 1.66 -4.52 13.34
CA LYS A 42 0.44 -3.76 13.15
C LYS A 42 -0.28 -4.19 11.86
N ASN A 43 0.45 -4.77 10.89
CA ASN A 43 -0.05 -5.22 9.59
C ASN A 43 -0.07 -6.74 9.41
N GLY A 44 0.40 -7.54 10.36
CA GLY A 44 0.72 -8.97 10.16
C GLY A 44 -0.47 -9.90 10.00
N SER A 45 -1.69 -9.44 10.32
CA SER A 45 -2.90 -10.26 10.31
C SER A 45 -3.91 -9.89 9.21
N LEU A 46 -3.54 -8.97 8.31
CA LEU A 46 -4.45 -8.54 7.26
C LEU A 46 -4.70 -9.65 6.23
N ALA A 47 -5.95 -9.84 5.89
CA ALA A 47 -6.43 -10.72 4.83
C ALA A 47 -7.39 -9.96 3.93
N GLY A 48 -7.84 -10.54 2.84
CA GLY A 48 -8.85 -9.90 2.00
C GLY A 48 -9.29 -10.79 0.86
N VAL A 49 -10.39 -10.42 0.24
CA VAL A 49 -10.91 -11.03 -0.98
C VAL A 49 -11.21 -9.89 -1.94
N ASP A 50 -10.68 -9.96 -3.16
CA ASP A 50 -10.94 -8.95 -4.17
C ASP A 50 -12.28 -9.17 -4.89
N ALA A 51 -12.66 -8.23 -5.75
CA ALA A 51 -13.90 -8.29 -6.51
C ALA A 51 -13.98 -9.51 -7.48
N LEU A 52 -12.86 -10.16 -7.79
CA LEU A 52 -12.78 -11.36 -8.60
C LEU A 52 -12.81 -12.65 -7.77
N GLY A 53 -12.93 -12.55 -6.45
CA GLY A 53 -12.93 -13.67 -5.52
C GLY A 53 -11.54 -14.23 -5.20
N ARG A 54 -10.47 -13.53 -5.54
CA ARG A 54 -9.10 -13.94 -5.22
C ARG A 54 -8.78 -13.58 -3.78
N GLN A 55 -8.29 -14.56 -3.02
CA GLN A 55 -7.86 -14.34 -1.63
C GLN A 55 -6.43 -13.80 -1.60
N THR A 56 -6.16 -12.86 -0.70
CA THR A 56 -4.80 -12.42 -0.44
C THR A 56 -4.07 -13.42 0.44
N THR A 57 -2.81 -13.70 0.09
CA THR A 57 -1.88 -14.46 0.93
C THR A 57 -1.64 -13.74 2.25
N SER A 58 -1.42 -14.47 3.33
CA SER A 58 -1.02 -13.87 4.61
C SER A 58 0.33 -13.20 4.51
N ALA A 59 0.52 -12.10 5.26
CA ALA A 59 1.80 -11.42 5.31
C ALA A 59 2.90 -12.37 5.85
N GLY A 60 4.10 -12.29 5.27
CA GLY A 60 5.28 -13.04 5.68
C GLY A 60 6.46 -12.12 5.93
N LYS A 61 7.43 -12.62 6.70
CA LYS A 61 8.72 -11.95 6.89
C LYS A 61 9.78 -12.64 6.07
N SER A 62 10.55 -11.87 5.32
CA SER A 62 11.75 -12.34 4.64
C SER A 62 12.73 -11.17 4.44
N ASP A 63 13.96 -11.49 4.02
CA ASP A 63 14.94 -10.48 3.61
C ASP A 63 14.64 -9.88 2.22
N LYS A 64 13.54 -10.28 1.59
CA LYS A 64 13.08 -9.76 0.30
C LYS A 64 12.48 -8.37 0.48
N GLN A 65 12.74 -7.51 -0.49
CA GLN A 65 12.25 -6.14 -0.47
C GLN A 65 11.46 -5.80 -1.73
N VAL A 66 10.46 -4.96 -1.57
CA VAL A 66 9.64 -4.45 -2.67
C VAL A 66 9.67 -2.94 -2.66
N GLY A 67 10.17 -2.37 -3.74
CA GLY A 67 10.10 -0.95 -4.03
C GLY A 67 8.99 -0.62 -5.00
N LEU A 68 8.53 0.62 -4.97
CA LEU A 68 7.46 1.11 -5.81
C LEU A 68 7.83 2.45 -6.43
N PHE A 69 7.59 2.62 -7.73
CA PHE A 69 7.73 3.91 -8.40
C PHE A 69 6.51 4.77 -8.09
N TYR A 70 6.76 5.94 -7.50
CA TYR A 70 5.73 6.82 -6.97
C TYR A 70 5.83 8.21 -7.58
N PHE A 71 4.72 8.70 -8.12
CA PHE A 71 4.66 9.93 -8.88
C PHE A 71 4.13 11.08 -8.02
N VAL A 72 4.90 12.17 -7.93
CA VAL A 72 4.59 13.38 -7.13
C VAL A 72 4.44 14.62 -7.99
N TRP A 73 4.34 14.47 -9.31
CA TRP A 73 4.33 15.56 -10.28
C TRP A 73 2.93 15.92 -10.82
N ALA A 74 1.87 15.49 -10.15
CA ALA A 74 0.50 15.87 -10.50
C ALA A 74 0.14 17.25 -9.97
N TRP A 75 0.31 18.30 -10.78
CA TRP A 75 -0.15 19.66 -10.48
C TRP A 75 -1.20 20.09 -11.47
N ASP A 76 -2.11 20.99 -11.05
CA ASP A 76 -3.22 21.45 -11.89
C ASP A 76 -2.73 22.19 -13.16
N THR A 77 -3.06 21.64 -14.32
CA THR A 77 -2.82 22.24 -15.64
C THR A 77 -4.14 22.56 -16.36
N GLY A 78 -5.25 22.56 -15.64
CA GLY A 78 -6.60 22.66 -16.20
C GLY A 78 -7.23 21.28 -16.40
N GLY A 79 -8.42 21.23 -16.91
CA GLY A 79 -9.19 20.00 -17.08
C GLY A 79 -10.21 19.78 -15.94
N PRO A 80 -10.37 18.60 -15.36
CA PRO A 80 -9.64 17.37 -15.69
C PRO A 80 -9.92 16.84 -17.09
N TYR A 81 -8.89 16.44 -17.81
CA TYR A 81 -9.02 15.78 -19.10
C TYR A 81 -8.82 14.27 -18.91
N ASP A 82 -9.88 13.49 -19.10
CA ASP A 82 -9.87 12.05 -18.92
C ASP A 82 -9.99 11.34 -20.28
N ASN A 83 -8.92 10.70 -20.69
CA ASN A 83 -8.84 10.04 -22.00
C ASN A 83 -9.90 8.96 -22.17
N THR A 84 -10.19 8.18 -21.12
CA THR A 84 -11.22 7.15 -21.15
C THR A 84 -12.61 7.76 -21.40
N LYS A 85 -12.93 8.87 -20.74
CA LYS A 85 -14.20 9.58 -20.92
C LYS A 85 -14.28 10.28 -22.29
N ILE A 86 -13.18 10.87 -22.76
CA ILE A 86 -13.11 11.55 -24.06
C ILE A 86 -13.36 10.54 -25.19
N VAL A 87 -12.66 9.41 -25.19
CA VAL A 87 -12.81 8.36 -26.21
C VAL A 87 -14.15 7.66 -26.11
N ALA A 88 -14.71 7.50 -24.91
CA ALA A 88 -16.06 6.95 -24.73
C ALA A 88 -17.16 7.88 -25.29
N ALA A 89 -16.94 9.20 -25.21
CA ALA A 89 -17.88 10.19 -25.79
C ALA A 89 -17.78 10.25 -27.31
N ASP A 90 -16.58 10.14 -27.88
CA ASP A 90 -16.33 10.09 -29.32
C ASP A 90 -15.16 9.13 -29.64
N PRO A 91 -15.43 7.92 -30.14
CA PRO A 91 -14.37 6.99 -30.55
C PRO A 91 -13.44 7.54 -31.65
N GLY A 92 -13.87 8.52 -32.42
CA GLY A 92 -13.07 9.20 -33.45
C GLY A 92 -12.22 10.37 -32.90
N ALA A 93 -12.31 10.66 -31.61
CA ALA A 93 -11.60 11.80 -30.98
C ALA A 93 -10.08 11.75 -31.23
N THR A 94 -9.50 10.56 -31.35
CA THR A 94 -8.06 10.39 -31.55
C THR A 94 -7.57 10.65 -32.97
N ASP A 95 -8.47 10.80 -33.95
CA ASP A 95 -8.13 10.87 -35.39
C ASP A 95 -7.51 12.20 -35.78
N SER A 96 -7.81 13.28 -35.05
CA SER A 96 -7.25 14.62 -35.32
C SER A 96 -7.27 15.53 -34.10
N GLU A 97 -6.50 16.61 -34.19
CA GLU A 97 -6.49 17.69 -33.19
C GLU A 97 -7.89 18.29 -32.98
N GLU A 98 -8.59 18.56 -34.07
CA GLU A 98 -9.92 19.16 -34.05
C GLU A 98 -10.95 18.23 -33.39
N ALA A 99 -10.89 16.93 -33.72
CA ALA A 99 -11.75 15.93 -33.12
C ALA A 99 -11.50 15.79 -31.62
N TRP A 100 -10.21 15.78 -31.23
CA TRP A 100 -9.79 15.70 -29.84
C TRP A 100 -10.35 16.85 -28.99
N ILE A 101 -10.14 18.08 -29.45
CA ILE A 101 -10.64 19.28 -28.76
C ILE A 101 -12.18 19.31 -28.74
N ALA A 102 -12.84 18.91 -29.85
CA ALA A 102 -14.29 18.86 -29.91
C ALA A 102 -14.91 17.84 -28.93
N ALA A 103 -14.21 16.74 -28.68
CA ALA A 103 -14.60 15.71 -27.72
C ALA A 103 -14.26 16.08 -26.24
N GLY A 104 -13.72 17.26 -25.99
CA GLY A 104 -13.35 17.74 -24.65
C GLY A 104 -11.92 17.46 -24.23
N GLY A 105 -11.07 17.09 -25.17
CA GLY A 105 -9.63 16.89 -24.94
C GLY A 105 -8.89 18.21 -24.72
N GLY A 106 -7.84 18.16 -23.92
CA GLY A 106 -7.02 19.33 -23.60
C GLY A 106 -5.99 19.67 -24.69
N PRO A 107 -5.41 20.88 -24.64
CA PRO A 107 -4.40 21.32 -25.60
C PRO A 107 -3.07 20.58 -25.46
N LEU A 108 -2.16 20.80 -26.40
CA LEU A 108 -0.79 20.29 -26.37
C LEU A 108 -0.11 20.66 -25.04
N TYR A 109 0.72 19.74 -24.54
CA TYR A 109 1.51 19.84 -23.31
C TYR A 109 0.71 19.87 -22.01
N ASN A 110 -0.62 19.77 -22.06
CA ASN A 110 -1.42 19.56 -20.86
C ASN A 110 -1.44 18.10 -20.42
N PHE A 111 -1.65 17.90 -19.14
CA PHE A 111 -1.81 16.59 -18.56
C PHE A 111 -3.23 16.05 -18.81
N HIS A 112 -3.27 14.76 -19.14
CA HIS A 112 -4.52 14.02 -19.32
C HIS A 112 -4.45 12.76 -18.46
N PHE A 113 -5.54 12.49 -17.77
CA PHE A 113 -5.70 11.25 -17.03
C PHE A 113 -6.01 10.09 -17.99
N TRP A 114 -5.41 8.93 -17.76
CA TRP A 114 -5.78 7.72 -18.50
C TRP A 114 -7.13 7.14 -18.03
N GLY A 115 -7.59 7.50 -16.82
CA GLY A 115 -8.83 7.15 -16.18
C GLY A 115 -8.99 7.91 -14.87
N GLU A 116 -10.10 7.75 -14.19
CA GLU A 116 -10.39 8.42 -12.92
C GLU A 116 -9.82 7.63 -11.73
N PRO A 117 -8.94 8.25 -10.89
CA PRO A 117 -8.55 7.68 -9.61
C PRO A 117 -9.75 7.48 -8.69
N LEU A 118 -9.73 6.49 -7.81
CA LEU A 118 -10.77 6.33 -6.79
C LEU A 118 -10.90 7.57 -5.89
N PHE A 119 -9.80 8.24 -5.64
CA PHE A 119 -9.74 9.48 -4.85
C PHE A 119 -10.00 10.75 -5.66
N GLY A 120 -10.51 10.62 -6.90
CA GLY A 120 -10.77 11.73 -7.81
C GLY A 120 -9.50 12.26 -8.48
N TYR A 121 -9.63 13.30 -9.29
CA TYR A 121 -8.51 13.91 -10.03
C TYR A 121 -7.69 14.84 -9.12
N TYR A 122 -7.05 14.26 -8.10
CA TYR A 122 -6.30 14.97 -7.07
C TYR A 122 -4.99 15.57 -7.61
N VAL A 123 -4.46 16.52 -6.87
CA VAL A 123 -3.14 17.12 -7.10
C VAL A 123 -2.17 16.74 -5.98
N ASN A 124 -0.90 16.95 -6.21
CA ASN A 124 0.20 16.60 -5.31
C ASN A 124 0.30 17.44 -4.01
N THR A 125 -0.72 18.25 -3.72
CA THR A 125 -0.84 19.01 -2.47
C THR A 125 -2.06 18.59 -1.63
N ASP A 126 -2.72 17.49 -2.00
CA ASP A 126 -3.82 16.90 -1.26
C ASP A 126 -3.28 15.93 -0.19
N ASP A 127 -3.17 16.38 1.06
CA ASP A 127 -2.62 15.62 2.18
C ASP A 127 -3.50 14.43 2.59
N TRP A 128 -4.82 14.55 2.38
CA TRP A 128 -5.75 13.45 2.60
C TRP A 128 -5.41 12.24 1.72
N VAL A 129 -5.09 12.46 0.45
CA VAL A 129 -4.66 11.38 -0.46
C VAL A 129 -3.36 10.75 0.01
N TYR A 130 -2.39 11.55 0.46
CA TYR A 130 -1.15 11.01 1.01
C TYR A 130 -1.38 10.16 2.27
N ARG A 131 -2.35 10.51 3.14
CA ARG A 131 -2.75 9.66 4.28
C ARG A 131 -3.24 8.30 3.80
N LYS A 132 -4.17 8.27 2.83
CA LYS A 132 -4.69 7.02 2.27
C LYS A 132 -3.59 6.20 1.58
N HIS A 133 -2.70 6.84 0.81
CA HIS A 133 -1.57 6.15 0.19
C HIS A 133 -0.58 5.57 1.21
N CYS A 134 -0.29 6.30 2.29
CA CYS A 134 0.62 5.81 3.33
C CYS A 134 0.09 4.53 3.96
N GLN A 135 -1.19 4.50 4.33
CA GLN A 135 -1.85 3.32 4.88
C GLN A 135 -1.85 2.16 3.86
N MET A 136 -2.38 2.40 2.67
CA MET A 136 -2.47 1.38 1.62
C MET A 136 -1.12 0.72 1.33
N LEU A 137 -0.06 1.51 1.17
CA LEU A 137 1.26 1.00 0.83
C LEU A 137 1.96 0.31 2.02
N THR A 138 1.70 0.77 3.24
CA THR A 138 2.14 0.11 4.48
C THR A 138 1.45 -1.25 4.62
N ASP A 139 0.14 -1.30 4.44
CA ASP A 139 -0.67 -2.53 4.54
C ASP A 139 -0.37 -3.53 3.42
N ALA A 140 -0.02 -3.05 2.23
CA ALA A 140 0.47 -3.87 1.14
C ALA A 140 1.83 -4.51 1.42
N GLY A 141 2.62 -3.96 2.37
CA GLY A 141 3.96 -4.42 2.68
C GLY A 141 5.03 -3.91 1.72
N VAL A 142 4.84 -2.71 1.14
CA VAL A 142 5.85 -2.01 0.35
C VAL A 142 6.96 -1.53 1.28
N ASP A 143 8.23 -1.82 0.95
CA ASP A 143 9.37 -1.45 1.80
C ASP A 143 9.88 -0.04 1.50
N PHE A 144 9.81 0.39 0.24
CA PHE A 144 10.29 1.72 -0.12
C PHE A 144 9.61 2.29 -1.37
N LEU A 145 9.54 3.61 -1.40
CA LEU A 145 9.11 4.39 -2.55
C LEU A 145 10.33 5.01 -3.24
N VAL A 146 10.26 5.09 -4.56
CA VAL A 146 11.22 5.83 -5.37
C VAL A 146 10.45 6.92 -6.11
N PHE A 147 10.69 8.18 -5.76
CA PHE A 147 10.03 9.31 -6.40
C PHE A 147 10.58 9.55 -7.79
N ASP A 148 9.70 9.79 -8.73
CA ASP A 148 10.08 10.18 -10.08
C ASP A 148 10.63 11.62 -10.11
N ALA A 149 11.94 11.75 -10.11
CA ALA A 149 12.69 12.98 -10.32
C ALA A 149 13.47 12.96 -11.66
N THR A 150 12.99 12.17 -12.63
CA THR A 150 13.68 11.94 -13.91
C THR A 150 13.75 13.20 -14.78
N ASN A 151 12.85 14.15 -14.57
CA ASN A 151 12.74 15.41 -15.31
C ASN A 151 13.53 16.58 -14.67
N ALA A 152 14.47 16.28 -13.75
CA ALA A 152 15.29 17.25 -13.05
C ALA A 152 14.51 18.21 -12.13
N TYR A 153 13.37 17.76 -11.59
CA TYR A 153 12.60 18.43 -10.54
C TYR A 153 12.64 17.60 -9.25
N ILE A 154 12.70 18.26 -8.10
CA ILE A 154 12.77 17.62 -6.79
C ILE A 154 11.45 17.72 -5.99
N TYR A 155 10.44 18.37 -6.55
CA TYR A 155 9.05 18.43 -6.07
C TYR A 155 8.88 18.87 -4.61
N GLU A 156 9.57 19.93 -4.19
CA GLU A 156 9.55 20.43 -2.80
C GLU A 156 8.13 20.67 -2.27
N ASN A 157 7.23 21.20 -3.12
CA ASN A 157 5.83 21.45 -2.73
C ASN A 157 5.08 20.15 -2.37
N ALA A 158 5.26 19.10 -3.15
CA ALA A 158 4.63 17.80 -2.89
C ALA A 158 5.20 17.16 -1.63
N LEU A 159 6.51 17.15 -1.47
CA LEU A 159 7.17 16.56 -0.32
C LEU A 159 6.94 17.37 0.96
N ALA A 160 6.73 18.68 0.88
CA ALA A 160 6.34 19.48 2.05
C ALA A 160 4.98 19.08 2.62
N VAL A 161 4.09 18.49 1.81
CA VAL A 161 2.79 17.96 2.23
C VAL A 161 2.87 16.47 2.62
N MET A 162 3.63 15.67 1.88
CA MET A 162 3.75 14.24 2.08
C MET A 162 4.57 13.88 3.32
N LEU A 163 5.73 14.50 3.54
CA LEU A 163 6.65 14.16 4.62
C LEU A 163 6.03 14.24 6.02
N PRO A 164 5.22 15.27 6.37
CA PRO A 164 4.52 15.31 7.65
C PRO A 164 3.67 14.08 7.91
N VAL A 165 2.92 13.61 6.91
CA VAL A 165 2.05 12.43 6.99
C VAL A 165 2.87 11.16 7.21
N TRP A 166 3.92 10.94 6.41
CA TRP A 166 4.83 9.80 6.57
C TRP A 166 5.51 9.78 7.92
N TYR A 167 5.94 10.97 8.38
CA TYR A 167 6.59 11.12 9.67
C TYR A 167 5.64 10.82 10.83
N GLU A 168 4.40 11.32 10.78
CA GLU A 168 3.36 11.07 11.78
C GLU A 168 3.15 9.56 11.99
N TYR A 169 2.90 8.79 10.93
CA TYR A 169 2.70 7.35 11.03
C TYR A 169 3.98 6.60 11.41
N HIS A 170 5.15 7.06 10.95
CA HIS A 170 6.42 6.47 11.36
C HIS A 170 6.68 6.60 12.86
N ILE A 171 6.47 7.78 13.46
CA ILE A 171 6.67 7.96 14.91
C ILE A 171 5.59 7.27 15.74
N ALA A 172 4.40 7.04 15.18
CA ALA A 172 3.36 6.21 15.77
C ALA A 172 3.70 4.70 15.74
N GLY A 173 4.83 4.31 15.11
CA GLY A 173 5.36 2.95 15.09
C GLY A 173 4.87 2.08 13.92
N TRP A 174 4.30 2.69 12.87
CA TRP A 174 4.00 2.00 11.63
C TRP A 174 5.27 1.81 10.78
N ASP A 175 5.40 0.66 10.13
CA ASP A 175 6.51 0.38 9.21
C ASP A 175 6.20 0.94 7.81
N VAL A 176 6.11 2.27 7.76
CA VAL A 176 5.81 3.00 6.53
C VAL A 176 6.91 2.80 5.48
N PRO A 177 6.57 2.78 4.18
CA PRO A 177 7.56 2.69 3.12
C PRO A 177 8.64 3.76 3.26
N LYS A 178 9.92 3.36 3.16
CA LYS A 178 11.05 4.29 3.17
C LYS A 178 11.13 5.02 1.83
N LEU A 179 11.81 6.16 1.78
CA LEU A 179 11.77 7.10 0.67
C LEU A 179 13.12 7.16 -0.06
N SER A 180 13.06 7.30 -1.39
CA SER A 180 14.21 7.46 -2.27
C SER A 180 13.81 8.21 -3.54
N PHE A 181 14.78 8.45 -4.45
CA PHE A 181 14.56 9.19 -5.69
C PHE A 181 15.17 8.48 -6.90
N TYR A 182 14.53 8.68 -8.05
CA TYR A 182 15.01 8.25 -9.36
C TYR A 182 15.33 9.48 -10.21
N THR A 183 16.59 9.72 -10.52
CA THR A 183 17.04 10.85 -11.33
C THR A 183 17.50 10.39 -12.72
N ASN A 184 17.33 11.23 -13.74
CA ASN A 184 17.79 10.96 -15.11
C ASN A 184 18.33 12.23 -15.79
N THR A 185 17.47 13.17 -16.17
CA THR A 185 17.88 14.45 -16.77
C THR A 185 18.70 15.24 -15.76
N GLU A 186 19.88 15.73 -16.18
CA GLU A 186 20.80 16.48 -15.31
C GLU A 186 21.03 15.78 -13.96
N SER A 187 21.26 14.47 -14.01
CA SER A 187 21.23 13.60 -12.84
C SER A 187 22.15 14.07 -11.71
N GLY A 188 23.38 14.52 -12.02
CA GLY A 188 24.33 15.02 -11.02
C GLY A 188 23.85 16.29 -10.32
N ARG A 189 23.26 17.24 -11.06
CA ARG A 189 22.65 18.44 -10.49
C ARG A 189 21.46 18.09 -9.61
N THR A 190 20.56 17.27 -10.12
CA THR A 190 19.36 16.84 -9.41
C THR A 190 19.68 16.10 -8.11
N MET A 191 20.68 15.20 -8.12
CA MET A 191 21.16 14.54 -6.90
C MET A 191 21.75 15.51 -5.88
N ASN A 192 22.47 16.54 -6.33
CA ASN A 192 22.99 17.59 -5.45
C ASN A 192 21.86 18.37 -4.78
N GLU A 193 20.83 18.75 -5.54
CA GLU A 193 19.64 19.47 -5.04
C GLU A 193 18.84 18.63 -4.06
N ILE A 194 18.62 17.33 -4.36
CA ILE A 194 17.97 16.37 -3.45
C ILE A 194 18.74 16.26 -2.13
N TYR A 195 20.07 16.14 -2.20
CA TYR A 195 20.92 16.07 -1.02
C TYR A 195 20.76 17.31 -0.14
N ASP A 196 20.84 18.49 -0.72
CA ASP A 196 20.74 19.75 0.01
C ASP A 196 19.33 20.00 0.57
N ALA A 197 18.30 19.67 -0.21
CA ALA A 197 16.91 19.92 0.20
C ALA A 197 16.41 18.96 1.29
N TYR A 198 16.83 17.70 1.25
CA TYR A 198 16.20 16.65 2.10
C TYR A 198 17.16 15.96 3.06
N TYR A 199 18.37 15.60 2.61
CA TYR A 199 19.29 14.80 3.42
C TYR A 199 20.22 15.65 4.29
N ASN A 200 20.63 16.82 3.80
CA ASN A 200 21.55 17.74 4.49
C ASN A 200 20.86 19.06 4.87
N ASN A 201 19.59 19.02 5.19
CA ASN A 201 18.80 20.21 5.56
C ASN A 201 18.60 20.27 7.07
N ALA A 202 19.38 21.11 7.75
CA ALA A 202 19.32 21.24 9.19
C ALA A 202 17.96 21.75 9.72
N ALA A 203 17.25 22.58 8.95
CA ALA A 203 15.93 23.06 9.33
C ALA A 203 14.88 21.92 9.26
N LEU A 204 14.93 21.11 8.21
CA LEU A 204 14.05 19.96 8.07
C LEU A 204 14.33 18.90 9.14
N GLN A 205 15.61 18.65 9.45
CA GLN A 205 16.00 17.73 10.52
C GLN A 205 15.59 18.22 11.92
N ALA A 206 15.62 19.53 12.15
CA ALA A 206 15.13 20.11 13.39
C ALA A 206 13.60 20.00 13.54
N LEU A 207 12.87 20.09 12.43
CA LEU A 207 11.41 19.92 12.40
C LEU A 207 11.01 18.44 12.56
N TYR A 208 11.78 17.52 11.98
CA TYR A 208 11.55 16.08 12.00
C TYR A 208 12.80 15.33 12.52
N PRO A 209 13.02 15.23 13.83
CA PRO A 209 14.28 14.69 14.41
C PRO A 209 14.61 13.24 14.02
N ARG A 210 13.61 12.45 13.61
CA ARG A 210 13.79 11.05 13.14
C ARG A 210 13.65 10.90 11.63
N LEU A 211 13.74 11.99 10.87
CA LEU A 211 13.60 12.00 9.41
C LEU A 211 14.58 11.04 8.72
N ASP A 212 15.81 10.92 9.26
CA ASP A 212 16.83 10.00 8.69
C ASP A 212 16.38 8.54 8.67
N GLU A 213 15.45 8.15 9.53
CA GLU A 213 14.87 6.81 9.56
C GLU A 213 13.87 6.56 8.42
N LEU A 214 13.40 7.60 7.75
CA LEU A 214 12.51 7.49 6.58
C LEU A 214 13.27 7.29 5.27
N TRP A 215 14.58 7.56 5.21
CA TRP A 215 15.35 7.37 3.99
C TRP A 215 15.71 5.92 3.77
N TYR A 216 15.38 5.39 2.58
CA TYR A 216 15.70 4.03 2.22
C TYR A 216 17.20 3.83 2.12
N ARG A 217 17.69 2.75 2.75
CA ARG A 217 19.11 2.39 2.74
C ARG A 217 19.31 1.08 2.01
N TRP A 218 20.21 1.10 1.03
CA TRP A 218 20.46 -0.09 0.24
C TRP A 218 21.15 -1.19 1.07
N PRO A 219 20.70 -2.46 1.01
CA PRO A 219 21.16 -3.53 1.90
C PRO A 219 22.66 -3.84 1.82
N ASP A 220 23.29 -3.65 0.64
CA ASP A 220 24.71 -3.99 0.44
C ASP A 220 25.69 -3.04 1.14
N SER A 221 25.27 -1.84 1.45
CA SER A 221 26.12 -0.75 1.96
C SER A 221 25.58 -0.05 3.21
N GLY A 222 24.28 -0.14 3.47
CA GLY A 222 23.60 0.63 4.51
C GLY A 222 23.56 2.14 4.26
N LYS A 223 24.07 2.62 3.11
CA LYS A 223 24.00 4.02 2.70
C LYS A 223 22.59 4.39 2.19
N PRO A 224 22.15 5.65 2.35
CA PRO A 224 20.95 6.12 1.68
C PRO A 224 21.03 5.82 0.17
N PHE A 225 19.92 5.37 -0.37
CA PHE A 225 19.82 4.93 -1.76
C PHE A 225 19.32 6.04 -2.67
N ILE A 226 19.86 6.09 -3.88
CA ILE A 226 19.35 6.95 -4.96
C ILE A 226 19.66 6.30 -6.32
N VAL A 227 18.78 6.51 -7.29
CA VAL A 227 19.02 6.09 -8.68
C VAL A 227 19.50 7.28 -9.49
N GLY A 228 20.63 7.11 -10.22
CA GLY A 228 21.17 8.19 -11.02
C GLY A 228 22.51 7.85 -11.69
N ASP A 229 23.17 8.88 -12.22
CA ASP A 229 24.47 8.75 -12.87
C ASP A 229 25.63 9.17 -11.93
N ALA A 230 26.28 8.20 -11.32
CA ALA A 230 27.47 8.45 -10.49
C ALA A 230 28.66 9.03 -11.28
N GLY A 231 28.65 8.91 -12.61
CA GLY A 231 29.68 9.45 -13.51
C GLY A 231 29.41 10.87 -13.96
N ASP A 232 28.28 11.48 -13.61
CA ASP A 232 27.95 12.85 -13.99
C ASP A 232 29.00 13.84 -13.42
N PRO A 233 29.64 14.66 -14.29
CA PRO A 233 30.76 15.51 -13.88
C PRO A 233 30.35 16.65 -12.91
N VAL A 234 29.07 17.04 -12.85
CA VAL A 234 28.60 18.07 -11.92
C VAL A 234 28.19 17.49 -10.56
N LEU A 235 28.14 16.18 -10.41
CA LEU A 235 27.87 15.52 -9.13
C LEU A 235 29.02 15.79 -8.16
N ARG A 236 28.70 16.44 -7.04
CA ARG A 236 29.68 16.77 -5.99
C ARG A 236 30.26 15.50 -5.35
N PRO A 237 31.57 15.47 -5.04
CA PRO A 237 32.20 14.30 -4.43
C PRO A 237 31.55 13.86 -3.13
N GLU A 238 31.23 14.78 -2.23
CA GLU A 238 30.57 14.47 -0.96
C GLU A 238 29.18 13.85 -1.13
N VAL A 239 28.41 14.26 -2.15
CA VAL A 239 27.10 13.70 -2.47
C VAL A 239 27.25 12.28 -3.05
N ARG A 240 28.23 12.10 -3.94
CA ARG A 240 28.58 10.79 -4.49
C ARG A 240 28.97 9.79 -3.40
N ASP A 241 29.73 10.24 -2.40
CA ASP A 241 30.21 9.39 -1.30
C ASP A 241 29.11 9.10 -0.27
N TYR A 242 28.14 9.99 -0.14
CA TYR A 242 27.02 9.86 0.79
C TYR A 242 26.03 8.77 0.36
N PHE A 243 25.65 8.77 -0.91
CA PHE A 243 24.65 7.84 -1.43
C PHE A 243 25.23 6.49 -1.88
N ARG A 244 24.39 5.47 -1.82
CA ARG A 244 24.52 4.28 -2.66
C ARG A 244 23.78 4.58 -3.98
N ILE A 245 24.53 4.98 -4.99
CA ILE A 245 23.97 5.30 -6.30
C ILE A 245 23.93 4.04 -7.16
N ARG A 246 22.78 3.70 -7.74
CA ARG A 246 22.67 2.72 -8.83
C ARG A 246 22.32 3.43 -10.12
N ARG A 247 22.92 2.94 -11.21
CA ARG A 247 22.74 3.53 -12.53
C ARG A 247 21.27 3.45 -12.96
N ASN A 248 20.70 4.59 -13.35
CA ASN A 248 19.39 4.64 -13.99
C ASN A 248 19.41 3.83 -15.29
N GLN A 249 18.48 2.87 -15.40
CA GLN A 249 18.45 1.93 -16.51
C GLN A 249 17.13 2.07 -17.27
N TRP A 250 17.20 2.72 -18.41
CA TRP A 250 16.10 2.78 -19.36
C TRP A 250 16.12 1.57 -20.28
N PRO A 251 14.95 1.09 -20.77
CA PRO A 251 14.86 -0.10 -21.60
C PRO A 251 15.69 -0.05 -22.87
N ASN A 252 15.89 1.14 -23.43
CA ASN A 252 16.68 1.38 -24.63
C ASN A 252 18.17 1.66 -24.39
N PHE A 253 18.63 1.61 -23.13
CA PHE A 253 20.03 1.73 -22.81
C PHE A 253 20.72 0.36 -22.84
N SER A 254 22.04 0.34 -23.08
CA SER A 254 22.84 -0.86 -22.85
C SER A 254 22.73 -1.25 -21.38
N LYS A 255 22.51 -2.52 -21.12
CA LYS A 255 22.37 -3.03 -19.76
C LYS A 255 23.61 -2.83 -18.92
N GLU A 256 23.45 -2.17 -17.79
CA GLU A 256 24.48 -1.99 -16.77
C GLU A 256 24.32 -3.05 -15.67
N LYS A 257 25.44 -3.63 -15.21
CA LYS A 257 25.38 -4.64 -14.15
C LYS A 257 24.77 -4.13 -12.86
N ASP A 258 25.04 -2.89 -12.52
CA ASP A 258 24.54 -2.18 -11.34
C ASP A 258 23.41 -1.21 -11.71
N GLY A 259 22.69 -1.51 -12.78
CA GLY A 259 21.52 -0.76 -13.19
C GLY A 259 20.37 -0.93 -12.21
N PHE A 260 19.48 0.05 -12.20
CA PHE A 260 18.19 -0.02 -11.52
C PHE A 260 17.12 0.22 -12.57
N PRO A 261 16.28 -0.79 -12.87
CA PRO A 261 15.34 -0.71 -13.97
C PRO A 261 14.22 0.28 -13.67
N TRP A 262 13.84 1.06 -14.68
CA TRP A 262 12.61 1.85 -14.63
C TRP A 262 11.42 0.96 -15.00
N MET A 263 11.49 0.34 -16.20
CA MET A 263 10.50 -0.59 -16.72
C MET A 263 11.16 -1.47 -17.78
N GLU A 264 10.72 -2.72 -17.91
CA GLU A 264 11.21 -3.61 -18.97
C GLU A 264 10.29 -3.55 -20.19
N PHE A 265 10.79 -3.02 -21.30
CA PHE A 265 10.08 -3.00 -22.58
C PHE A 265 10.14 -4.36 -23.28
N ASP A 266 11.30 -5.01 -23.14
CA ASP A 266 11.48 -6.35 -23.69
C ASP A 266 11.22 -7.42 -22.63
N ARG A 267 10.20 -8.18 -22.90
CA ARG A 267 9.74 -9.22 -22.03
C ARG A 267 10.29 -10.56 -22.34
N HIS A 268 11.46 -10.66 -22.82
CA HIS A 268 12.12 -11.94 -22.94
C HIS A 268 12.45 -12.49 -21.57
N MET A 269 11.52 -12.77 -20.75
CA MET A 269 11.61 -13.42 -19.44
C MET A 269 12.89 -14.28 -19.30
N THR A 270 14.04 -13.64 -19.35
CA THR A 270 15.39 -14.24 -19.32
C THR A 270 16.17 -13.69 -18.15
N LEU A 271 17.31 -14.28 -17.87
CA LEU A 271 18.25 -13.76 -16.85
C LEU A 271 18.68 -12.30 -17.11
N ASN A 272 18.45 -11.80 -18.32
CA ASN A 272 18.72 -10.39 -18.64
C ASN A 272 17.79 -9.41 -17.92
N ALA A 273 16.63 -9.83 -17.42
CA ALA A 273 15.76 -9.00 -16.62
C ALA A 273 16.29 -8.74 -15.20
N VAL A 274 17.31 -9.49 -14.75
CA VAL A 274 17.93 -9.32 -13.41
C VAL A 274 19.08 -8.33 -13.48
N TYR A 275 19.06 -7.31 -12.64
CA TYR A 275 20.12 -6.32 -12.45
C TYR A 275 20.82 -6.57 -11.12
N GLY A 276 22.13 -6.58 -11.12
CA GLY A 276 22.93 -6.90 -9.94
C GLY A 276 23.10 -8.40 -9.70
N ARG A 277 23.46 -8.76 -8.49
CA ARG A 277 23.74 -10.14 -8.10
C ARG A 277 22.88 -10.57 -6.92
N ARG A 278 22.29 -11.73 -7.00
CA ARG A 278 21.53 -12.35 -5.90
C ARG A 278 22.36 -12.41 -4.61
N GLY A 279 21.74 -12.10 -3.47
CA GLY A 279 22.38 -11.97 -2.17
C GLY A 279 23.19 -10.68 -1.99
N ARG A 280 23.09 -9.74 -2.96
CA ARG A 280 23.72 -8.40 -2.91
C ARG A 280 22.83 -7.30 -3.51
N GLY A 281 21.52 -7.44 -3.37
CA GLY A 281 20.54 -6.48 -3.89
C GLY A 281 20.31 -6.62 -5.40
N SER A 282 20.17 -7.86 -5.90
CA SER A 282 19.64 -8.06 -7.26
C SER A 282 18.22 -7.53 -7.36
N VAL A 283 17.90 -6.83 -8.45
CA VAL A 283 16.59 -6.22 -8.67
C VAL A 283 15.98 -6.62 -10.00
N MET A 284 14.67 -6.83 -10.00
CA MET A 284 13.83 -6.98 -11.20
C MET A 284 12.67 -5.99 -11.15
N ASN A 285 12.24 -5.55 -12.32
CA ASN A 285 11.04 -4.72 -12.47
C ASN A 285 9.80 -5.57 -12.75
N VAL A 286 8.64 -5.06 -12.34
CA VAL A 286 7.31 -5.55 -12.71
C VAL A 286 6.36 -4.37 -12.90
N SER A 287 5.43 -4.46 -13.85
CA SER A 287 4.44 -3.41 -14.11
C SER A 287 3.12 -3.98 -14.62
N GLY A 288 2.02 -3.24 -14.41
CA GLY A 288 0.68 -3.64 -14.85
C GLY A 288 0.61 -3.87 -16.36
N SER A 289 1.19 -2.95 -17.13
CA SER A 289 1.37 -3.06 -18.58
C SER A 289 2.80 -2.71 -18.97
N GLN A 290 3.18 -2.94 -20.22
CA GLN A 290 4.51 -2.60 -20.71
C GLN A 290 4.43 -2.10 -22.15
N HIS A 291 5.31 -1.16 -22.47
CA HIS A 291 5.46 -0.69 -23.83
C HIS A 291 6.12 -1.73 -24.73
N ASN A 292 5.81 -1.62 -26.00
CA ASN A 292 6.53 -2.30 -27.06
C ASN A 292 7.91 -1.64 -27.27
N ASP A 293 8.91 -2.44 -27.60
CA ASP A 293 10.27 -1.98 -27.92
C ASP A 293 10.35 -1.13 -29.21
N THR A 294 9.31 -1.19 -30.06
CA THR A 294 9.23 -0.45 -31.33
C THR A 294 8.66 0.96 -31.19
N VAL A 295 7.90 1.24 -30.13
CA VAL A 295 7.32 2.56 -29.86
C VAL A 295 7.84 3.10 -28.54
N ARG A 296 8.68 4.09 -28.66
CA ARG A 296 9.41 4.64 -27.55
C ARG A 296 8.58 5.71 -26.81
N MET A 297 8.40 5.54 -25.51
CA MET A 297 7.82 6.52 -24.60
C MET A 297 6.44 7.06 -25.00
N SER A 298 5.58 6.20 -25.56
CA SER A 298 4.19 6.53 -25.83
C SER A 298 3.32 5.29 -25.75
N SER A 299 2.03 5.47 -25.49
CA SER A 299 1.08 4.37 -25.62
C SER A 299 0.89 4.04 -27.09
N THR A 300 0.95 2.76 -27.44
CA THR A 300 0.68 2.30 -28.79
C THR A 300 -0.71 1.69 -28.94
N ALA A 301 -1.51 1.62 -27.89
CA ALA A 301 -2.86 1.08 -27.95
C ALA A 301 -3.71 1.78 -29.01
N TRP A 302 -3.57 3.08 -29.13
CA TRP A 302 -4.28 3.91 -30.12
C TRP A 302 -3.71 3.82 -31.52
N TYR A 303 -2.51 3.29 -31.67
CA TYR A 303 -1.86 3.11 -32.98
C TYR A 303 -2.05 1.70 -33.55
N GLY A 304 -2.78 0.83 -32.85
CA GLY A 304 -2.96 -0.56 -33.26
C GLY A 304 -1.67 -1.38 -33.19
N GLY A 305 -0.75 -0.98 -32.31
CA GLY A 305 0.55 -1.61 -32.14
C GLY A 305 0.50 -2.93 -31.39
N ASN A 306 1.68 -3.46 -31.08
CA ASN A 306 1.87 -4.71 -30.36
C ASN A 306 2.14 -4.48 -28.87
N ASP A 307 1.54 -3.46 -28.28
CA ASP A 307 1.71 -3.17 -26.87
C ASP A 307 1.33 -4.37 -26.02
N ARG A 308 2.06 -4.53 -24.96
CA ARG A 308 1.75 -5.52 -23.94
C ARG A 308 0.90 -4.85 -22.88
N THR A 309 -0.39 -4.83 -23.17
CA THR A 309 -1.39 -4.24 -22.27
C THR A 309 -1.51 -5.02 -20.97
N ARG A 310 -2.34 -4.54 -20.05
CA ARG A 310 -2.68 -5.26 -18.82
C ARG A 310 -3.22 -6.67 -19.06
N ALA A 311 -3.82 -6.92 -20.25
CA ALA A 311 -4.38 -8.20 -20.66
C ALA A 311 -3.37 -9.10 -21.40
N TRP A 312 -2.10 -8.73 -21.49
CA TRP A 312 -1.11 -9.56 -22.18
C TRP A 312 -0.91 -10.90 -21.47
N HIS A 313 -0.97 -11.99 -22.26
CA HIS A 313 -0.67 -13.32 -21.77
C HIS A 313 0.11 -14.13 -22.82
N GLY A 314 1.30 -14.57 -22.44
CA GLY A 314 2.16 -15.43 -23.26
C GLY A 314 2.66 -14.77 -24.55
N LYS A 315 1.78 -14.52 -25.52
CA LYS A 315 2.18 -14.05 -26.87
C LYS A 315 1.32 -12.95 -27.45
N ALA A 316 0.20 -12.62 -26.82
CA ALA A 316 -0.75 -11.63 -27.31
C ALA A 316 -1.56 -11.02 -26.16
N ASN A 317 -2.18 -9.88 -26.43
CA ASN A 317 -3.20 -9.34 -25.56
C ASN A 317 -4.45 -10.23 -25.66
N ASP A 318 -4.93 -10.71 -24.54
CA ASP A 318 -6.12 -11.55 -24.45
C ASP A 318 -7.38 -10.66 -24.56
N PRO A 319 -8.30 -10.94 -25.47
CA PRO A 319 -9.53 -10.18 -25.62
C PRO A 319 -10.57 -10.45 -24.52
N ASP A 320 -10.35 -11.44 -23.66
CA ASP A 320 -11.24 -11.70 -22.52
C ASP A 320 -11.15 -10.52 -21.51
N PRO A 321 -12.27 -9.87 -21.18
CA PRO A 321 -12.29 -8.82 -20.15
C PRO A 321 -11.69 -9.26 -18.81
N LEU A 322 -11.79 -10.55 -18.46
CA LEU A 322 -11.20 -11.09 -17.24
C LEU A 322 -9.67 -11.07 -17.26
N ALA A 323 -9.04 -11.12 -18.44
CA ALA A 323 -7.59 -10.98 -18.56
C ALA A 323 -7.13 -9.56 -18.17
N LEU A 324 -7.91 -8.54 -18.55
CA LEU A 324 -7.70 -7.16 -18.15
C LEU A 324 -7.95 -6.97 -16.66
N LEU A 325 -9.12 -7.37 -16.18
CA LEU A 325 -9.52 -7.16 -14.77
C LEU A 325 -8.65 -7.96 -13.80
N GLY A 326 -8.25 -9.17 -14.20
CA GLY A 326 -7.40 -10.05 -13.40
C GLY A 326 -5.90 -9.75 -13.50
N GLY A 327 -5.49 -8.79 -14.33
CA GLY A 327 -4.09 -8.41 -14.49
C GLY A 327 -3.22 -9.54 -15.03
N ALA A 328 -3.60 -10.13 -16.18
CA ALA A 328 -2.89 -11.26 -16.76
C ALA A 328 -1.40 -10.99 -16.97
N ASN A 329 -1.06 -9.79 -17.46
CA ASN A 329 0.32 -9.36 -17.66
C ASN A 329 1.10 -9.23 -16.34
N PHE A 330 0.46 -8.68 -15.34
CA PHE A 330 1.06 -8.51 -14.01
C PHE A 330 1.34 -9.86 -13.36
N THR A 331 0.38 -10.80 -13.43
CA THR A 331 0.54 -12.19 -12.98
C THR A 331 1.72 -12.88 -13.66
N GLU A 332 1.82 -12.81 -15.01
CA GLU A 332 2.89 -13.46 -15.77
C GLU A 332 4.28 -12.99 -15.35
N GLN A 333 4.43 -11.68 -15.08
CA GLN A 333 5.69 -11.11 -14.61
C GLN A 333 6.04 -11.55 -13.18
N TRP A 334 5.08 -11.56 -12.27
CA TRP A 334 5.31 -12.03 -10.91
C TRP A 334 5.64 -13.52 -10.85
N ASP A 335 4.99 -14.35 -11.69
CA ASP A 335 5.34 -15.77 -11.85
C ASP A 335 6.79 -15.95 -12.29
N PHE A 336 7.25 -15.10 -13.19
CA PHE A 336 8.62 -15.12 -13.64
C PHE A 336 9.61 -14.64 -12.57
N ILE A 337 9.27 -13.59 -11.84
CA ILE A 337 10.05 -13.07 -10.71
C ILE A 337 10.24 -14.15 -9.64
N ARG A 338 9.18 -14.86 -9.26
CA ARG A 338 9.27 -15.95 -8.28
C ARG A 338 10.20 -17.09 -8.73
N LYS A 339 10.30 -17.35 -10.03
CA LYS A 339 11.26 -18.35 -10.57
C LYS A 339 12.71 -17.89 -10.48
N LEU A 340 12.97 -16.61 -10.68
CA LEU A 340 14.33 -16.04 -10.63
C LEU A 340 14.74 -15.62 -9.22
N ASP A 341 13.78 -15.37 -8.35
CA ASP A 341 13.95 -15.09 -6.93
C ASP A 341 14.97 -13.98 -6.64
N PRO A 342 14.80 -12.74 -7.17
CA PRO A 342 15.69 -11.63 -6.89
C PRO A 342 15.60 -11.21 -5.42
N ASP A 343 16.54 -10.37 -4.96
CA ASP A 343 16.50 -9.81 -3.60
C ASP A 343 15.47 -8.68 -3.48
N VAL A 344 15.26 -7.93 -4.57
CA VAL A 344 14.40 -6.76 -4.66
C VAL A 344 13.50 -6.86 -5.88
N VAL A 345 12.23 -6.52 -5.72
CA VAL A 345 11.30 -6.26 -6.82
C VAL A 345 10.97 -4.77 -6.83
N PHE A 346 10.96 -4.18 -8.02
CA PHE A 346 10.58 -2.80 -8.23
C PHE A 346 9.31 -2.72 -9.09
N ILE A 347 8.23 -2.23 -8.50
CA ILE A 347 6.93 -2.12 -9.17
C ILE A 347 6.84 -0.76 -9.86
N THR A 348 6.55 -0.76 -11.16
CA THR A 348 6.25 0.46 -11.92
C THR A 348 4.85 0.35 -12.49
N GLY A 349 3.84 1.07 -11.98
CA GLY A 349 3.85 2.18 -11.03
C GLY A 349 2.69 2.05 -10.07
N PHE A 350 2.47 3.09 -9.29
CA PHE A 350 1.32 3.15 -8.38
C PHE A 350 0.28 4.18 -8.84
N ASN A 351 0.72 5.41 -9.07
CA ASN A 351 -0.16 6.57 -9.23
C ASN A 351 0.25 7.52 -10.39
N GLU A 352 0.74 6.98 -11.49
CA GLU A 352 1.02 7.76 -12.72
C GLU A 352 -0.26 8.00 -13.53
N TRP A 353 -1.20 8.69 -12.92
CA TRP A 353 -2.52 8.92 -13.50
C TRP A 353 -2.51 9.81 -14.74
N VAL A 354 -1.53 10.69 -14.86
CA VAL A 354 -1.49 11.70 -15.90
C VAL A 354 -0.33 11.50 -16.85
N ALA A 355 -0.57 11.73 -18.13
CA ALA A 355 0.43 11.78 -19.17
C ALA A 355 0.33 13.11 -19.92
N GLN A 356 1.48 13.67 -20.33
CA GLN A 356 1.50 14.90 -21.09
C GLN A 356 1.16 14.63 -22.55
N ARG A 357 0.21 15.39 -23.09
CA ARG A 357 -0.12 15.34 -24.51
C ARG A 357 1.03 15.92 -25.35
N GLN A 358 1.47 15.18 -26.36
CA GLN A 358 2.56 15.55 -27.26
C GLN A 358 2.05 15.85 -28.67
N PRO A 359 2.83 16.62 -29.50
CA PRO A 359 2.52 16.78 -30.91
C PRO A 359 2.48 15.42 -31.63
N ALA A 360 1.42 15.15 -32.37
CA ALA A 360 1.35 13.99 -33.25
C ALA A 360 2.24 14.20 -34.48
N HIS A 361 2.82 13.12 -34.99
CA HIS A 361 3.48 13.14 -36.30
C HIS A 361 2.42 13.09 -37.43
N PRO A 362 2.73 13.59 -38.61
CA PRO A 362 1.78 13.56 -39.72
C PRO A 362 1.26 12.14 -39.99
N GLY A 363 -0.04 11.97 -39.92
CA GLY A 363 -0.72 10.67 -40.13
C GLY A 363 -0.81 9.76 -38.92
N GLU A 364 -0.35 10.22 -37.77
CA GLU A 364 -0.51 9.54 -36.49
C GLU A 364 -1.66 10.15 -35.67
N PRO A 365 -2.34 9.35 -34.85
CA PRO A 365 -3.35 9.84 -33.94
C PRO A 365 -2.72 10.66 -32.79
N ILE A 366 -3.56 11.15 -31.88
CA ILE A 366 -3.13 11.91 -30.70
C ILE A 366 -2.12 11.10 -29.86
N VAL A 367 -1.05 11.73 -29.46
CA VAL A 367 0.10 11.13 -28.76
C VAL A 367 0.21 11.61 -27.33
N PHE A 368 0.50 10.70 -26.42
CA PHE A 368 0.88 10.99 -25.05
C PHE A 368 2.27 10.44 -24.75
N VAL A 369 2.97 11.12 -23.86
CA VAL A 369 4.14 10.54 -23.21
C VAL A 369 3.60 9.49 -22.25
N ASP A 370 3.91 8.24 -22.46
CA ASP A 370 3.55 7.18 -21.55
C ASP A 370 2.08 6.71 -21.59
N SER A 371 1.46 6.45 -20.43
CA SER A 371 0.13 5.85 -20.30
C SER A 371 -0.97 6.73 -20.87
N ALA A 372 -1.69 6.23 -21.88
CA ALA A 372 -2.75 7.00 -22.52
C ALA A 372 -4.17 6.50 -22.18
N ASP A 373 -4.32 5.25 -21.78
CA ASP A 373 -5.61 4.61 -21.54
C ASP A 373 -5.56 3.51 -20.47
N THR A 374 -6.71 2.98 -20.12
CA THR A 374 -6.86 1.90 -19.13
C THR A 374 -6.08 0.64 -19.49
N LEU A 375 -5.93 0.30 -20.80
CA LEU A 375 -5.25 -0.92 -21.23
C LEU A 375 -3.73 -0.83 -21.02
N CYS A 376 -3.16 0.36 -21.28
CA CYS A 376 -1.73 0.60 -21.28
C CYS A 376 -1.20 1.28 -20.03
N SER A 377 -2.07 1.71 -19.10
CA SER A 377 -1.65 2.25 -17.81
C SER A 377 -0.97 1.17 -16.96
N ARG A 378 -0.07 1.60 -16.07
CA ARG A 378 0.74 0.71 -15.24
C ARG A 378 0.35 0.69 -13.77
N ASP A 379 -0.50 1.61 -13.38
CA ASP A 379 -0.78 1.94 -12.00
C ASP A 379 -1.57 0.86 -11.27
N THR A 380 -1.28 0.73 -9.99
CA THR A 380 -1.93 -0.21 -9.08
C THR A 380 -2.79 0.49 -8.02
N GLU A 381 -2.82 1.82 -7.99
CA GLU A 381 -3.78 2.58 -7.18
C GLU A 381 -5.22 2.28 -7.62
N PRO A 382 -6.18 2.14 -6.71
CA PRO A 382 -7.58 1.94 -7.05
C PRO A 382 -8.15 3.02 -7.96
N SER A 383 -8.98 2.62 -8.92
CA SER A 383 -9.65 3.50 -9.87
C SER A 383 -11.16 3.51 -9.67
N ALA A 384 -11.79 4.63 -9.97
CA ALA A 384 -13.26 4.73 -10.04
C ALA A 384 -13.85 4.02 -11.27
N GLY A 385 -12.99 3.59 -12.23
CA GLY A 385 -13.39 2.87 -13.45
C GLY A 385 -13.49 1.36 -13.26
N ILE A 386 -13.50 0.63 -14.39
CA ILE A 386 -13.72 -0.83 -14.43
C ILE A 386 -12.66 -1.65 -13.68
N LEU A 387 -11.47 -1.12 -13.44
CA LEU A 387 -10.41 -1.83 -12.73
C LEU A 387 -10.68 -1.90 -11.22
N GLY A 388 -11.42 -0.92 -10.65
CA GLY A 388 -11.66 -0.84 -9.22
C GLY A 388 -10.36 -0.92 -8.42
N ASP A 389 -10.35 -1.73 -7.40
CA ASP A 389 -9.18 -2.02 -6.56
C ASP A 389 -8.48 -3.36 -6.89
N ASN A 390 -8.83 -3.98 -8.03
CA ASN A 390 -8.32 -5.31 -8.41
C ASN A 390 -6.79 -5.36 -8.50
N TYR A 391 -6.14 -4.31 -9.03
CA TYR A 391 -4.68 -4.25 -9.15
C TYR A 391 -3.99 -3.98 -7.83
N TYR A 392 -4.59 -3.16 -6.97
CA TYR A 392 -4.09 -2.96 -5.62
C TYR A 392 -4.14 -4.27 -4.82
N MET A 393 -5.27 -4.97 -4.82
CA MET A 393 -5.43 -6.24 -4.12
C MET A 393 -4.51 -7.33 -4.68
N GLN A 394 -4.33 -7.37 -6.01
CA GLN A 394 -3.36 -8.26 -6.64
C GLN A 394 -1.92 -7.91 -6.24
N MET A 395 -1.55 -6.63 -6.21
CA MET A 395 -0.24 -6.18 -5.75
C MET A 395 0.03 -6.61 -4.30
N VAL A 396 -0.94 -6.44 -3.41
CA VAL A 396 -0.86 -6.90 -2.01
C VAL A 396 -0.56 -8.40 -1.95
N ASP A 397 -1.31 -9.22 -2.68
CA ASP A 397 -1.16 -10.67 -2.72
C ASP A 397 0.22 -11.10 -3.27
N GLU A 398 0.64 -10.48 -4.37
CA GLU A 398 1.91 -10.79 -5.03
C GLU A 398 3.14 -10.39 -4.19
N ILE A 399 3.09 -9.23 -3.51
CA ILE A 399 4.12 -8.80 -2.54
C ILE A 399 4.25 -9.84 -1.43
N ARG A 400 3.12 -10.29 -0.87
CA ARG A 400 3.10 -11.26 0.22
C ARG A 400 3.64 -12.63 -0.22
N LYS A 401 3.25 -13.12 -1.39
CA LYS A 401 3.80 -14.34 -2.00
C LYS A 401 5.31 -14.23 -2.22
N PHE A 402 5.79 -13.10 -2.71
CA PHE A 402 7.22 -12.86 -2.94
C PHE A 402 8.01 -12.83 -1.62
N LYS A 403 7.44 -12.26 -0.57
CA LYS A 403 8.03 -12.21 0.77
C LYS A 403 7.84 -13.53 1.56
N ASN A 404 7.51 -14.62 0.88
CA ASN A 404 7.27 -15.93 1.49
C ASN A 404 6.13 -15.92 2.51
N GLY A 405 5.13 -15.09 2.30
CA GLY A 405 3.87 -15.18 3.01
C GLY A 405 3.29 -16.57 2.74
N MET A 406 3.38 -17.45 3.71
CA MET A 406 2.68 -18.71 3.64
C MET A 406 1.34 -18.52 4.33
N ASP A 407 0.36 -19.29 3.90
CA ASP A 407 -0.95 -19.37 4.56
C ASP A 407 -0.79 -20.06 5.93
N LYS A 408 0.15 -19.57 6.72
CA LYS A 408 0.30 -19.95 8.10
C LYS A 408 -0.78 -19.18 8.85
N GLN A 409 -1.76 -19.92 9.34
CA GLN A 409 -2.59 -19.40 10.41
C GLN A 409 -1.65 -18.95 11.54
N ALA A 410 -1.44 -17.65 11.64
CA ALA A 410 -0.82 -17.13 12.83
C ALA A 410 -1.75 -17.48 13.99
N PRO A 411 -1.27 -18.15 15.05
CA PRO A 411 -2.09 -18.40 16.21
C PRO A 411 -2.63 -17.07 16.70
N GLY A 412 -3.94 -17.04 16.97
CA GLY A 412 -4.77 -15.90 17.31
C GLY A 412 -4.05 -14.61 17.68
N LEU A 413 -3.94 -13.69 16.76
CA LEU A 413 -3.67 -12.32 17.13
C LEU A 413 -4.94 -11.82 17.83
N GLU A 414 -4.85 -11.52 19.10
CA GLU A 414 -6.00 -11.09 19.89
C GLU A 414 -6.16 -9.58 19.91
N VAL A 415 -5.15 -8.83 19.47
CA VAL A 415 -5.12 -7.36 19.47
C VAL A 415 -4.74 -6.84 18.10
N TYR A 416 -5.51 -5.89 17.60
CA TYR A 416 -5.36 -5.27 16.29
C TYR A 416 -5.32 -3.76 16.47
N TYR A 417 -4.62 -3.08 15.57
CA TYR A 417 -4.49 -1.63 15.60
C TYR A 417 -4.87 -1.03 14.26
N ASP A 418 -5.43 0.15 14.30
CA ASP A 418 -5.65 0.99 13.15
C ASP A 418 -4.87 2.30 13.24
N TYR A 419 -4.89 3.07 12.18
CA TYR A 419 -4.17 4.34 12.06
C TYR A 419 -4.94 5.44 12.78
N GLU A 420 -4.27 6.14 13.70
CA GLU A 420 -4.85 7.31 14.34
C GLU A 420 -4.87 8.51 13.38
N ASN A 421 -5.89 9.35 13.45
CA ASN A 421 -6.10 10.52 12.60
C ASN A 421 -6.32 10.24 11.10
N ASP A 422 -6.72 9.04 10.74
CA ASP A 422 -6.97 8.72 9.33
C ASP A 422 -8.35 9.16 8.85
N ILE A 423 -9.20 9.58 9.77
CA ILE A 423 -10.51 10.21 9.54
C ILE A 423 -10.40 11.74 9.29
N ALA A 424 -9.21 12.26 9.07
CA ALA A 424 -8.99 13.69 8.85
C ALA A 424 -9.87 14.24 7.71
N ASP A 425 -10.43 15.42 7.93
CA ASP A 425 -11.25 16.11 6.93
C ASP A 425 -10.45 16.34 5.63
N ARG A 426 -11.14 16.16 4.50
CA ARG A 426 -10.63 16.56 3.20
C ARG A 426 -11.34 17.83 2.73
N ASP A 427 -10.59 18.87 2.43
CA ASP A 427 -11.08 20.08 1.75
C ASP A 427 -10.02 20.56 0.76
N ALA A 428 -9.96 19.89 -0.38
CA ALA A 428 -8.91 20.07 -1.38
C ALA A 428 -9.48 20.50 -2.74
N ARG A 429 -8.59 21.00 -3.59
CA ARG A 429 -8.88 21.28 -4.99
C ARG A 429 -8.01 20.40 -5.87
N GLY A 430 -8.63 19.68 -6.78
CA GLY A 430 -7.96 18.87 -7.78
C GLY A 430 -7.83 19.58 -9.13
N PHE A 431 -7.56 18.81 -10.16
CA PHE A 431 -7.42 19.34 -11.53
C PHE A 431 -8.66 20.11 -11.97
N GLY A 432 -8.43 21.21 -12.69
CA GLY A 432 -9.48 22.13 -13.11
C GLY A 432 -10.18 22.83 -11.94
N ASN A 433 -9.50 22.96 -10.80
CA ASN A 433 -10.06 23.52 -9.58
C ASN A 433 -11.30 22.77 -9.06
N THR A 434 -11.42 21.46 -9.38
CA THR A 434 -12.52 20.60 -8.93
C THR A 434 -12.46 20.46 -7.41
N PRO A 435 -13.58 20.71 -6.67
CA PRO A 435 -13.58 20.55 -5.23
C PRO A 435 -13.67 19.07 -4.84
N TYR A 436 -12.85 18.66 -3.88
CA TYR A 436 -12.93 17.36 -3.20
C TYR A 436 -13.07 17.59 -1.71
N GLN A 437 -14.20 17.17 -1.16
CA GLN A 437 -14.53 17.38 0.25
C GLN A 437 -15.03 16.09 0.86
N ASP A 438 -14.50 15.74 2.03
CA ASP A 438 -14.97 14.67 2.88
C ASP A 438 -14.90 15.15 4.34
N PHE A 439 -16.05 15.18 5.00
CA PHE A 439 -16.22 15.54 6.41
C PHE A 439 -16.96 14.41 7.14
N SER A 440 -16.81 13.19 6.63
CA SER A 440 -17.53 12.03 7.15
C SER A 440 -16.83 11.38 8.35
N GLY A 441 -15.60 11.73 8.63
CA GLY A 441 -14.84 11.25 9.79
C GLY A 441 -15.54 11.58 11.11
N ARG A 442 -15.76 10.56 11.97
CA ARG A 442 -16.53 10.74 13.21
C ARG A 442 -15.94 9.98 14.38
N ASN A 443 -15.68 8.71 14.25
CA ASN A 443 -15.15 7.83 15.27
C ASN A 443 -13.82 7.25 14.77
N ASP A 444 -12.69 7.79 15.26
CA ASP A 444 -11.34 7.37 14.90
C ASP A 444 -11.02 6.05 15.60
N ILE A 445 -11.14 4.93 14.88
CA ILE A 445 -10.92 3.59 15.40
C ILE A 445 -9.41 3.38 15.55
N THR A 446 -8.97 2.96 16.73
CA THR A 446 -7.53 2.86 17.01
C THR A 446 -7.10 1.47 17.42
N ARG A 447 -8.00 0.73 18.11
CA ARG A 447 -7.65 -0.58 18.66
C ARG A 447 -8.84 -1.51 18.70
N MET A 448 -8.61 -2.77 18.37
CA MET A 448 -9.62 -3.83 18.44
C MET A 448 -9.03 -5.05 19.15
N THR A 449 -9.89 -5.82 19.79
CA THR A 449 -9.51 -7.12 20.33
C THR A 449 -10.53 -8.19 19.96
N VAL A 450 -10.07 -9.41 19.79
CA VAL A 450 -10.92 -10.59 19.64
C VAL A 450 -10.42 -11.67 20.56
N ARG A 451 -11.31 -12.28 21.32
CA ARG A 451 -11.00 -13.48 22.12
C ARG A 451 -12.19 -14.42 22.15
N ARG A 452 -11.90 -15.70 22.34
CA ARG A 452 -12.91 -16.69 22.63
C ARG A 452 -13.11 -16.84 24.14
N GLU A 453 -14.35 -16.91 24.55
CA GLU A 453 -14.73 -17.26 25.93
C GLU A 453 -15.88 -18.28 25.91
N GLY A 454 -15.55 -19.54 26.15
CA GLY A 454 -16.51 -20.63 26.06
C GLY A 454 -17.13 -20.77 24.66
N ALA A 455 -18.45 -20.58 24.57
CA ALA A 455 -19.20 -20.65 23.31
C ALA A 455 -19.43 -19.30 22.65
N LYS A 456 -18.75 -18.23 23.08
CA LYS A 456 -18.87 -16.87 22.54
C LYS A 456 -17.54 -16.36 22.02
N PHE A 457 -17.58 -15.49 21.03
CA PHE A 457 -16.52 -14.56 20.71
C PHE A 457 -16.80 -13.22 21.41
N ILE A 458 -15.76 -12.65 22.02
CA ILE A 458 -15.81 -11.30 22.60
C ILE A 458 -14.94 -10.42 21.73
N LEU A 459 -15.56 -9.43 21.10
CA LEU A 459 -14.90 -8.44 20.26
C LEU A 459 -15.02 -7.08 20.92
N THR A 460 -13.91 -6.34 21.00
CA THR A 460 -13.93 -4.93 21.40
C THR A 460 -13.43 -4.07 20.26
N VAL A 461 -13.93 -2.85 20.19
CA VAL A 461 -13.40 -1.77 19.36
C VAL A 461 -13.29 -0.52 20.20
N GLU A 462 -12.14 0.13 20.12
CA GLU A 462 -11.82 1.37 20.84
C GLU A 462 -11.61 2.49 19.83
N THR A 463 -12.14 3.66 20.13
CA THR A 463 -11.92 4.89 19.37
C THR A 463 -11.04 5.85 20.18
N ARG A 464 -10.33 6.74 19.48
CA ARG A 464 -9.46 7.74 20.13
C ARG A 464 -10.23 8.66 21.08
N ASP A 465 -11.38 9.12 20.64
CA ASP A 465 -12.26 10.01 21.40
C ASP A 465 -13.57 9.31 21.75
N ALA A 466 -14.41 9.94 22.57
CA ALA A 466 -15.73 9.42 22.93
C ALA A 466 -16.59 9.15 21.70
N LEU A 467 -17.29 8.03 21.71
CA LEU A 467 -18.16 7.58 20.60
C LEU A 467 -19.26 8.59 20.28
N VAL A 468 -19.36 8.93 19.02
CA VAL A 468 -20.42 9.79 18.49
C VAL A 468 -21.40 8.95 17.66
N ALA A 469 -22.65 8.87 18.09
CA ALA A 469 -23.68 8.13 17.38
C ALA A 469 -24.12 8.83 16.08
N GLY A 470 -24.56 8.06 15.10
CA GLY A 470 -25.05 8.58 13.82
C GLY A 470 -25.51 7.47 12.87
N PRO A 471 -25.84 7.79 11.62
CA PRO A 471 -26.14 6.78 10.59
C PRO A 471 -24.92 5.87 10.33
N ASN A 472 -25.19 4.60 10.00
CA ASN A 472 -24.16 3.60 9.67
C ASN A 472 -23.04 3.55 10.72
N TRP A 473 -23.47 3.54 11.99
CA TRP A 473 -22.60 3.70 13.16
C TRP A 473 -21.93 2.39 13.53
N MET A 474 -20.61 2.40 13.66
CA MET A 474 -19.79 1.34 14.27
C MET A 474 -20.29 -0.07 13.94
N THR A 475 -20.33 -0.40 12.66
CA THR A 475 -20.78 -1.71 12.16
C THR A 475 -19.60 -2.68 12.04
N LEU A 476 -19.79 -3.90 12.57
CA LEU A 476 -18.84 -4.99 12.41
C LEU A 476 -19.23 -5.84 11.18
N PHE A 477 -18.33 -5.95 10.22
CA PHE A 477 -18.43 -6.83 9.06
C PHE A 477 -17.60 -8.10 9.28
N ILE A 478 -18.14 -9.28 8.95
CA ILE A 478 -17.48 -10.58 9.17
C ILE A 478 -17.52 -11.40 7.89
N ASN A 479 -16.35 -11.85 7.45
CA ASN A 479 -16.18 -12.92 6.47
C ASN A 479 -15.83 -14.20 7.23
N ALA A 480 -16.80 -15.10 7.38
CA ALA A 480 -16.68 -16.29 8.23
C ALA A 480 -15.99 -17.46 7.53
N ASN A 481 -15.90 -17.47 6.21
CA ASN A 481 -15.40 -18.59 5.41
C ASN A 481 -14.16 -18.25 4.56
N GLY A 482 -13.72 -16.99 4.55
CA GLY A 482 -12.57 -16.52 3.78
C GLY A 482 -12.81 -16.48 2.26
N THR A 483 -14.06 -16.50 1.80
CA THR A 483 -14.40 -16.50 0.37
C THR A 483 -15.09 -15.19 -0.03
N ALA A 484 -15.38 -15.05 -1.34
CA ALA A 484 -16.15 -13.91 -1.87
C ALA A 484 -17.68 -14.10 -1.72
N SER A 485 -18.13 -15.06 -0.93
CA SER A 485 -19.56 -15.26 -0.68
C SER A 485 -20.16 -14.11 0.14
N GLY A 486 -21.47 -13.95 0.06
CA GLY A 486 -22.15 -12.85 0.73
C GLY A 486 -22.02 -11.54 -0.03
N TRP A 487 -22.21 -10.42 0.67
CA TRP A 487 -22.00 -9.10 0.09
C TRP A 487 -20.50 -8.77 0.11
N GLU A 488 -19.87 -8.66 -1.05
CA GLU A 488 -18.47 -8.28 -1.22
C GLU A 488 -17.47 -9.11 -0.36
N GLY A 489 -17.85 -10.38 -0.07
CA GLY A 489 -17.08 -11.27 0.79
C GLY A 489 -17.53 -11.30 2.25
N TYR A 490 -18.48 -10.49 2.66
CA TYR A 490 -18.99 -10.49 4.04
C TYR A 490 -20.23 -11.38 4.18
N ASP A 491 -20.13 -12.38 5.05
CA ASP A 491 -21.22 -13.32 5.36
C ASP A 491 -22.17 -12.75 6.41
N TYR A 492 -21.64 -11.95 7.35
CA TYR A 492 -22.40 -11.39 8.46
C TYR A 492 -22.05 -9.91 8.67
N VAL A 493 -23.04 -9.18 9.20
CA VAL A 493 -22.86 -7.84 9.79
C VAL A 493 -23.47 -7.80 11.19
N VAL A 494 -22.90 -6.97 12.07
CA VAL A 494 -23.42 -6.76 13.42
C VAL A 494 -23.54 -5.27 13.68
N GLY A 495 -24.72 -4.85 14.12
CA GLY A 495 -24.97 -3.47 14.52
C GLY A 495 -25.34 -2.50 13.39
N ARG A 496 -25.58 -2.98 12.17
CA ARG A 496 -25.90 -2.15 10.99
C ARG A 496 -27.06 -1.18 11.20
N GLU A 497 -28.21 -1.66 11.65
CA GLU A 497 -29.40 -0.83 11.92
C GLU A 497 -29.75 -0.78 13.40
N THR A 498 -29.50 -1.88 14.09
CA THR A 498 -29.80 -2.03 15.52
C THR A 498 -28.54 -2.52 16.23
N PRO A 499 -28.01 -1.79 17.23
CA PRO A 499 -26.85 -2.24 17.99
C PRO A 499 -27.01 -3.68 18.50
N GLY A 500 -25.99 -4.52 18.22
CA GLY A 500 -25.99 -5.92 18.63
C GLY A 500 -26.81 -6.88 17.73
N LEU A 501 -27.61 -6.41 16.76
CA LEU A 501 -28.28 -7.27 15.81
C LEU A 501 -27.27 -7.93 14.88
N VAL A 502 -27.22 -9.27 14.90
CA VAL A 502 -26.46 -10.08 13.97
C VAL A 502 -27.35 -10.39 12.77
N GLU A 503 -26.89 -10.05 11.57
CA GLU A 503 -27.56 -10.32 10.32
C GLU A 503 -26.64 -11.12 9.39
N ARG A 504 -27.23 -12.00 8.59
CA ARG A 504 -26.54 -12.78 7.58
C ARG A 504 -26.83 -12.26 6.19
N SER A 505 -25.83 -12.22 5.32
CA SER A 505 -26.01 -11.81 3.93
C SER A 505 -26.96 -12.75 3.19
N ALA A 506 -27.89 -12.17 2.44
CA ALA A 506 -28.78 -12.85 1.51
C ALA A 506 -28.38 -12.63 0.03
N GLY A 507 -27.22 -12.01 -0.21
CA GLY A 507 -26.68 -11.59 -1.50
C GLY A 507 -26.90 -10.08 -1.71
N ASP A 508 -26.09 -9.46 -2.57
CA ASP A 508 -26.02 -8.01 -2.72
C ASP A 508 -26.01 -7.28 -1.37
N TRP A 509 -26.68 -6.15 -1.19
CA TRP A 509 -26.79 -5.46 0.09
C TRP A 509 -28.04 -5.89 0.89
N GLU A 510 -28.44 -7.16 0.77
CA GLU A 510 -29.61 -7.72 1.46
C GLU A 510 -29.18 -8.55 2.68
N TRP A 511 -29.81 -8.30 3.84
CA TRP A 511 -29.43 -8.87 5.12
C TRP A 511 -30.64 -9.47 5.85
N ALA A 512 -30.47 -10.67 6.41
CA ALA A 512 -31.50 -11.39 7.16
C ALA A 512 -31.12 -11.52 8.63
N PRO A 513 -32.00 -11.20 9.59
CA PRO A 513 -31.72 -11.32 11.02
C PRO A 513 -31.38 -12.77 11.43
N VAL A 514 -30.33 -12.93 12.24
CA VAL A 514 -29.93 -14.20 12.88
C VAL A 514 -30.28 -14.19 14.36
N GLY A 515 -29.98 -13.12 15.08
CA GLY A 515 -30.21 -13.00 16.51
C GLY A 515 -29.59 -11.75 17.10
N MET A 516 -29.66 -11.61 18.41
CA MET A 516 -29.06 -10.49 19.13
C MET A 516 -27.82 -10.95 19.89
N ALA A 517 -26.70 -10.29 19.65
CA ALA A 517 -25.52 -10.35 20.49
C ALA A 517 -25.66 -9.43 21.70
N ASP A 518 -25.02 -9.78 22.81
CA ASP A 518 -24.92 -8.88 23.95
C ASP A 518 -23.95 -7.74 23.59
N ILE A 519 -24.35 -6.50 23.85
CA ILE A 519 -23.55 -5.31 23.55
C ILE A 519 -23.39 -4.45 24.78
N THR A 520 -22.17 -3.98 25.04
CA THR A 520 -21.88 -2.95 26.04
C THR A 520 -21.21 -1.79 25.34
N ILE A 521 -21.70 -0.57 25.59
CA ILE A 521 -21.17 0.67 25.03
C ILE A 521 -20.68 1.51 26.21
N GLU A 522 -19.39 1.83 26.20
CA GLU A 522 -18.75 2.71 27.14
C GLU A 522 -18.33 4.01 26.41
N ASP A 523 -17.65 4.92 27.06
CA ASP A 523 -17.31 6.25 26.54
C ASP A 523 -16.67 6.19 25.12
N SER A 524 -15.59 5.42 25.00
CA SER A 524 -14.84 5.26 23.74
C SER A 524 -14.70 3.80 23.31
N MET A 525 -15.52 2.89 23.84
CA MET A 525 -15.36 1.47 23.58
C MET A 525 -16.72 0.77 23.39
N ILE A 526 -16.77 -0.14 22.41
CA ILE A 526 -17.87 -1.10 22.25
C ILE A 526 -17.34 -2.50 22.51
N THR A 527 -18.08 -3.27 23.30
CA THR A 527 -17.86 -4.72 23.47
C THR A 527 -19.06 -5.50 22.94
N LEU A 528 -18.82 -6.44 22.05
CA LEU A 528 -19.79 -7.39 21.54
C LEU A 528 -19.48 -8.79 22.05
N GLU A 529 -20.50 -9.49 22.58
CA GLU A 529 -20.42 -10.92 22.92
C GLU A 529 -21.31 -11.70 21.95
N ILE A 530 -20.70 -12.34 20.94
CA ILE A 530 -21.40 -13.01 19.86
C ILE A 530 -21.37 -14.52 20.10
N PRO A 531 -22.51 -15.20 20.34
CA PRO A 531 -22.56 -16.66 20.36
C PRO A 531 -22.02 -17.26 19.04
N ARG A 532 -21.08 -18.21 19.11
CA ARG A 532 -20.48 -18.84 17.93
C ARG A 532 -21.49 -19.43 16.98
N ALA A 533 -22.56 -20.01 17.53
CA ALA A 533 -23.65 -20.60 16.74
C ALA A 533 -24.31 -19.58 15.79
N MET A 534 -24.29 -18.28 16.10
CA MET A 534 -24.80 -17.24 15.20
C MET A 534 -23.91 -17.05 13.96
N LEU A 535 -22.62 -17.39 14.05
CA LEU A 535 -21.66 -17.31 12.97
C LEU A 535 -21.36 -18.69 12.32
N GLY A 536 -22.19 -19.72 12.60
CA GLY A 536 -22.01 -21.06 12.04
C GLY A 536 -20.92 -21.88 12.73
N ASP A 537 -20.68 -21.65 14.03
CA ASP A 537 -19.69 -22.35 14.86
C ASP A 537 -18.26 -22.36 14.30
N VAL A 538 -17.89 -21.29 13.61
CA VAL A 538 -16.54 -21.12 13.05
C VAL A 538 -15.46 -21.07 14.14
N ILE A 539 -14.23 -21.44 13.77
CA ILE A 539 -13.04 -21.39 14.63
C ILE A 539 -12.13 -20.19 14.30
N GLY A 540 -12.46 -19.46 13.26
CA GLY A 540 -11.77 -18.26 12.81
C GLY A 540 -12.60 -17.52 11.78
N PHE A 541 -12.30 -16.26 11.56
CA PHE A 541 -12.99 -15.40 10.62
C PHE A 541 -12.11 -14.19 10.27
N GLN A 542 -12.46 -13.52 9.19
CA GLN A 542 -11.94 -12.18 8.88
C GLN A 542 -12.97 -11.14 9.30
N PHE A 543 -12.52 -9.98 9.75
CA PHE A 543 -13.43 -8.93 10.21
C PHE A 543 -12.93 -7.52 9.93
N LYS A 544 -13.85 -6.59 9.91
CA LYS A 544 -13.65 -5.16 9.75
C LYS A 544 -14.66 -4.42 10.61
N TRP A 545 -14.22 -3.35 11.26
CA TRP A 545 -15.11 -2.35 11.78
C TRP A 545 -15.21 -1.17 10.82
N ALA A 546 -16.40 -0.59 10.69
CA ALA A 546 -16.58 0.61 9.90
C ALA A 546 -17.61 1.54 10.54
N ASP A 547 -17.32 2.84 10.51
CA ASP A 547 -18.19 3.91 10.92
C ASP A 547 -18.48 4.87 9.77
N ASN A 548 -19.72 5.32 9.65
CA ASN A 548 -20.17 6.30 8.66
C ASN A 548 -19.84 5.94 7.20
N TYR A 549 -19.83 4.64 6.89
CA TYR A 549 -19.69 4.11 5.53
C TYR A 549 -20.95 4.34 4.68
N ILE A 550 -20.85 4.18 3.36
CA ILE A 550 -22.01 4.26 2.45
C ILE A 550 -22.59 2.85 2.23
N PRO A 551 -23.86 2.58 2.63
CA PRO A 551 -24.50 1.29 2.46
C PRO A 551 -24.49 0.79 1.02
N GLY A 552 -24.04 -0.46 0.81
CA GLY A 552 -23.97 -1.08 -0.50
C GLY A 552 -22.79 -0.65 -1.39
N ASP A 553 -21.94 0.23 -0.90
CA ASP A 553 -20.73 0.67 -1.59
C ASP A 553 -19.45 0.22 -0.83
N VAL A 554 -18.79 -0.83 -1.32
CA VAL A 554 -17.57 -1.35 -0.72
C VAL A 554 -16.39 -0.37 -0.84
N TYR A 555 -16.40 0.49 -1.86
CA TYR A 555 -15.35 1.50 -2.04
C TYR A 555 -15.46 2.64 -1.01
N SER A 556 -16.61 2.76 -0.35
CA SER A 556 -16.75 3.71 0.76
C SER A 556 -15.81 3.41 1.92
N PHE A 557 -15.32 2.17 2.06
CA PHE A 557 -14.27 1.81 3.02
C PHE A 557 -12.89 2.43 2.72
N TYR A 558 -12.73 3.06 1.56
CA TYR A 558 -11.57 3.89 1.21
C TYR A 558 -11.84 5.37 1.40
N THR A 559 -13.10 5.80 1.23
CA THR A 559 -13.45 7.20 0.93
C THR A 559 -14.39 7.86 1.92
N SER A 560 -14.97 7.14 2.87
CA SER A 560 -15.97 7.66 3.81
C SER A 560 -15.77 7.16 5.23
N GLY A 561 -15.98 8.03 6.21
CA GLY A 561 -15.94 7.68 7.62
C GLY A 561 -14.62 7.09 8.05
N ASP A 562 -14.70 5.99 8.81
CA ASP A 562 -13.56 5.18 9.22
C ASP A 562 -13.80 3.70 8.90
N ALA A 563 -12.78 3.00 8.44
CA ALA A 563 -12.83 1.57 8.18
C ALA A 563 -11.52 0.89 8.58
N ALA A 564 -11.58 0.12 9.62
CA ALA A 564 -10.46 -0.57 10.24
C ALA A 564 -10.48 -2.09 9.92
N PRO A 565 -9.63 -2.56 8.99
CA PRO A 565 -8.67 -1.83 8.15
C PRO A 565 -9.36 -1.22 6.91
N MET A 566 -8.66 -0.30 6.22
CA MET A 566 -9.17 0.38 5.03
C MET A 566 -9.42 -0.58 3.86
N GLY A 567 -10.39 -0.24 3.01
CA GLY A 567 -10.67 -0.91 1.74
C GLY A 567 -11.16 -2.35 1.91
N ARG A 568 -10.74 -3.27 1.01
CA ARG A 568 -11.13 -4.69 1.07
C ARG A 568 -10.28 -5.53 2.01
N LEU A 569 -9.26 -4.98 2.65
CA LEU A 569 -8.51 -5.70 3.65
C LEU A 569 -9.35 -5.89 4.92
N ASN A 570 -9.11 -6.99 5.61
CA ASN A 570 -9.77 -7.37 6.86
C ASN A 570 -8.72 -7.85 7.86
N PHE A 571 -8.97 -7.68 9.13
CA PHE A 571 -8.21 -8.38 10.17
C PHE A 571 -8.61 -9.86 10.19
N ARG A 572 -7.66 -10.73 10.51
CA ARG A 572 -7.90 -12.17 10.61
C ARG A 572 -7.75 -12.64 12.03
N TYR A 573 -8.77 -13.31 12.52
CA TYR A 573 -8.75 -14.04 13.76
C TYR A 573 -8.81 -15.54 13.50
N SER A 574 -8.00 -16.33 14.19
CA SER A 574 -8.11 -17.78 14.21
C SER A 574 -7.77 -18.31 15.60
N GLU A 575 -8.54 -19.27 16.08
CA GLU A 575 -8.17 -20.00 17.29
C GLU A 575 -6.86 -20.75 17.02
N ALA A 576 -5.94 -20.75 18.00
CA ALA A 576 -4.79 -21.64 17.95
C ALA A 576 -5.31 -23.09 17.93
N CYS A 577 -4.86 -23.91 16.98
CA CYS A 577 -5.03 -25.34 17.09
C CYS A 577 -4.23 -25.78 18.32
N GLU A 578 -4.93 -26.30 19.37
CA GLU A 578 -4.31 -26.97 20.49
C GLU A 578 -3.52 -28.22 20.06
#